data_a37905a85934029af231ceebc4993d0c
#
_entry.id   a37905a85934029af231ceebc4993d0c
#
_cell.length_a   1.000
_cell.length_b   1.000
_cell.length_c   1.000
_cell.angle_alpha   90.00
_cell.angle_beta   90.00
_cell.angle_gamma   90.00
#
_symmetry.space_group_name_H-M   'P 1'
#
loop_
_entity.id
_entity.type
_entity.pdbx_description
1 polymer ?
#
loop_
_entity_poly.entity_id
_entity_poly.type
_entity_poly.pdbx_seq_one_letter_code
_entity_poly.pdbx_strand_id
1 'polypeptide(L)'
;MKIEQIYTGCLAQGAYYITSGGEAAIIDPLRETQPYIERLKKDGVQLKYIFETHFHADFVSGHLDLSRKTNASIVYGPTAQTEFDAIIAEDQQIFEIGDVKIKVLHTPGHTLESSCYLLIDESGNETALFSGDTLFLGDVGRPDLAQKSADMTQNELAGLLYESLYHKILPLADEITVYPAHGAGSACGKNMQKETLDTLGNQKKTNYALNQKDKESFIKEVTDGLLPPPAYFGMNVMMNKKGYDSFDEVLSQGLQPLVPEQFEEIAEVSGALILDVRSNGRFAEGFIPQSVNIGLDGDFAPWVGALIVDVNQPILLVTEKGEEEEAVTRLSRVGFDKVLGFLEGGFDAWKKSGKETDAVHRISPEQFEKEIHQKEVKIIDIRRESEYNAEHIHEAYSKPLAYINEWLHTIEPEEHFYMHCGSGYRSTMAASILQARGYRNFTEIEGGFRAISLTSIPKSDFVCQTKILK
;
A
#
# COMPACT_ATOMS: atom_id res chain seq x y z
N MET A 1 -16.66 9.13 26.04
CA MET A 1 -15.58 8.79 25.09
C MET A 1 -16.13 8.02 23.89
N LYS A 2 -15.58 8.28 22.67
CA LYS A 2 -15.86 7.52 21.43
C LYS A 2 -14.53 7.16 20.76
N ILE A 3 -14.41 5.94 20.23
CA ILE A 3 -13.32 5.51 19.34
C ILE A 3 -13.96 5.10 18.02
N GLU A 4 -13.46 5.60 16.91
CA GLU A 4 -13.89 5.23 15.57
C GLU A 4 -12.68 4.82 14.74
N GLN A 5 -12.67 3.59 14.20
CA GLN A 5 -11.70 3.17 13.22
C GLN A 5 -12.14 3.64 11.83
N ILE A 6 -11.22 4.30 11.12
CA ILE A 6 -11.39 4.72 9.73
C ILE A 6 -10.49 3.82 8.90
N TYR A 7 -11.07 2.74 8.34
CA TYR A 7 -10.29 1.72 7.64
C TYR A 7 -10.31 1.95 6.13
N THR A 8 -9.12 1.93 5.52
CA THR A 8 -8.91 2.11 4.08
C THR A 8 -8.44 0.81 3.44
N GLY A 9 -9.37 0.11 2.80
CA GLY A 9 -9.16 -1.25 2.30
C GLY A 9 -8.03 -1.38 1.26
N CYS A 10 -7.86 -0.40 0.36
CA CYS A 10 -6.82 -0.46 -0.69
C CYS A 10 -5.37 -0.35 -0.17
N LEU A 11 -5.18 0.15 1.05
CA LEU A 11 -3.90 0.18 1.77
C LEU A 11 -3.89 -0.79 2.97
N ALA A 12 -5.03 -1.42 3.25
CA ALA A 12 -5.24 -2.19 4.47
C ALA A 12 -4.85 -1.41 5.75
N GLN A 13 -5.10 -0.08 5.76
CA GLN A 13 -4.65 0.86 6.77
C GLN A 13 -5.81 1.32 7.66
N GLY A 14 -5.58 1.38 8.98
CA GLY A 14 -6.49 1.89 9.99
C GLY A 14 -6.01 3.20 10.61
N ALA A 15 -6.74 4.29 10.37
CA ALA A 15 -6.63 5.52 11.15
C ALA A 15 -7.66 5.51 12.28
N TYR A 16 -7.40 6.25 13.35
CA TYR A 16 -8.27 6.23 14.52
C TYR A 16 -8.66 7.64 14.93
N TYR A 17 -9.97 7.84 15.16
CA TYR A 17 -10.55 9.07 15.62
C TYR A 17 -11.11 8.86 17.04
N ILE A 18 -10.62 9.64 17.99
CA ILE A 18 -10.93 9.53 19.41
C ILE A 18 -11.54 10.85 19.88
N THR A 19 -12.67 10.81 20.60
CA THR A 19 -13.29 12.02 21.19
C THR A 19 -13.67 11.83 22.64
N SER A 20 -13.45 12.86 23.45
CA SER A 20 -13.89 12.95 24.83
C SER A 20 -13.98 14.43 25.27
N GLY A 21 -14.96 14.80 26.09
CA GLY A 21 -15.01 16.10 26.73
C GLY A 21 -14.94 17.33 25.81
N GLY A 22 -15.40 17.23 24.54
CA GLY A 22 -15.31 18.32 23.55
C GLY A 22 -13.99 18.43 22.81
N GLU A 23 -13.03 17.53 23.08
CA GLU A 23 -11.74 17.44 22.40
C GLU A 23 -11.64 16.15 21.58
N ALA A 24 -10.76 16.15 20.59
CA ALA A 24 -10.46 14.98 19.74
C ALA A 24 -8.96 14.76 19.58
N ALA A 25 -8.61 13.51 19.26
CA ALA A 25 -7.33 13.11 18.71
C ALA A 25 -7.53 12.24 17.48
N ILE A 26 -6.55 12.28 16.57
CA ILE A 26 -6.48 11.39 15.40
C ILE A 26 -5.13 10.69 15.44
N ILE A 27 -5.13 9.38 15.14
CA ILE A 27 -3.92 8.57 15.07
C ILE A 27 -3.76 8.07 13.64
N ASP A 28 -2.57 8.23 13.07
CA ASP A 28 -2.14 7.78 11.74
C ASP A 28 -3.11 8.18 10.60
N PRO A 29 -3.42 9.50 10.44
CA PRO A 29 -4.35 9.95 9.42
C PRO A 29 -3.81 9.75 8.00
N LEU A 30 -4.68 9.40 7.06
CA LEU A 30 -4.36 9.41 5.63
C LEU A 30 -4.18 10.84 5.10
N ARG A 31 -3.56 10.92 3.90
CA ARG A 31 -3.22 12.17 3.20
C ARG A 31 -4.40 13.12 3.05
N GLU A 32 -5.56 12.64 2.65
CA GLU A 32 -6.78 13.43 2.54
C GLU A 32 -7.38 13.77 3.90
N THR A 33 -7.50 15.05 4.18
CA THR A 33 -7.94 15.52 5.51
C THR A 33 -9.44 15.74 5.64
N GLN A 34 -10.17 15.87 4.54
CA GLN A 34 -11.59 16.21 4.54
C GLN A 34 -12.46 15.25 5.37
N PRO A 35 -12.30 13.92 5.30
CA PRO A 35 -13.07 12.98 6.10
C PRO A 35 -12.93 13.19 7.62
N TYR A 36 -11.76 13.64 8.07
CA TYR A 36 -11.52 13.95 9.50
C TYR A 36 -12.15 15.30 9.89
N ILE A 37 -11.99 16.32 9.05
CA ILE A 37 -12.59 17.65 9.27
C ILE A 37 -14.12 17.58 9.37
N GLU A 38 -14.76 16.76 8.53
CA GLU A 38 -16.20 16.53 8.57
C GLU A 38 -16.65 15.86 9.88
N ARG A 39 -15.88 14.89 10.39
CA ARG A 39 -16.16 14.24 11.69
C ARG A 39 -16.05 15.23 12.84
N LEU A 40 -15.00 16.05 12.88
CA LEU A 40 -14.81 17.10 13.88
C LEU A 40 -16.00 18.08 13.89
N LYS A 41 -16.43 18.55 12.72
CA LYS A 41 -17.57 19.44 12.55
C LYS A 41 -18.88 18.78 13.00
N LYS A 42 -19.12 17.52 12.59
CA LYS A 42 -20.32 16.76 12.94
C LYS A 42 -20.44 16.54 14.45
N ASP A 43 -19.32 16.19 15.09
CA ASP A 43 -19.28 15.90 16.52
C ASP A 43 -19.16 17.20 17.38
N GLY A 44 -18.87 18.34 16.73
CA GLY A 44 -18.73 19.63 17.40
C GLY A 44 -17.55 19.70 18.38
N VAL A 45 -16.45 19.02 18.05
CA VAL A 45 -15.26 18.91 18.90
C VAL A 45 -14.03 19.55 18.23
N GLN A 46 -13.07 19.96 19.07
CA GLN A 46 -11.81 20.51 18.63
C GLN A 46 -10.73 19.43 18.56
N LEU A 47 -10.02 19.32 17.42
CA LEU A 47 -8.84 18.47 17.31
C LEU A 47 -7.69 19.09 18.12
N LYS A 48 -7.16 18.32 19.06
CA LYS A 48 -6.09 18.76 19.96
C LYS A 48 -4.74 18.17 19.56
N TYR A 49 -4.73 16.88 19.24
CA TYR A 49 -3.52 16.15 18.87
C TYR A 49 -3.72 15.28 17.63
N ILE A 50 -2.64 15.19 16.86
CA ILE A 50 -2.47 14.25 15.74
C ILE A 50 -1.28 13.37 16.13
N PHE A 51 -1.52 12.10 16.41
CA PHE A 51 -0.51 11.15 16.80
C PHE A 51 -0.06 10.34 15.57
N GLU A 52 1.23 10.21 15.41
CA GLU A 52 1.84 9.29 14.45
C GLU A 52 2.56 8.18 15.22
N THR A 53 2.23 6.93 14.91
CA THR A 53 2.87 5.79 15.57
C THR A 53 4.33 5.63 15.13
N HIS A 54 4.63 5.99 13.89
CA HIS A 54 5.98 5.97 13.30
C HIS A 54 5.99 6.77 11.99
N PHE A 55 7.13 6.87 11.32
CA PHE A 55 7.19 7.38 9.95
C PHE A 55 6.74 6.28 8.99
N HIS A 56 5.50 6.34 8.54
CA HIS A 56 4.91 5.36 7.63
C HIS A 56 5.69 5.26 6.32
N ALA A 57 5.93 4.03 5.87
CA ALA A 57 6.62 3.75 4.63
C ALA A 57 5.67 3.51 3.45
N ASP A 58 4.52 2.96 3.71
CA ASP A 58 3.55 2.53 2.71
C ASP A 58 2.56 3.62 2.29
N PHE A 59 2.44 4.72 3.06
CA PHE A 59 1.66 5.89 2.68
C PHE A 59 2.23 7.20 3.24
N VAL A 60 1.81 8.32 2.65
CA VAL A 60 2.08 9.67 3.16
C VAL A 60 0.93 10.07 4.06
N SER A 61 1.22 10.36 5.34
CA SER A 61 0.23 10.76 6.33
C SER A 61 -0.30 12.18 6.08
N GLY A 62 -1.51 12.47 6.56
CA GLY A 62 -2.16 13.78 6.48
C GLY A 62 -1.86 14.72 7.65
N HIS A 63 -0.91 14.39 8.52
CA HIS A 63 -0.64 15.11 9.76
C HIS A 63 -0.36 16.61 9.56
N LEU A 64 0.42 16.97 8.55
CA LEU A 64 0.75 18.39 8.30
C LEU A 64 -0.47 19.19 7.86
N ASP A 65 -1.27 18.68 6.95
CA ASP A 65 -2.46 19.37 6.48
C ASP A 65 -3.54 19.45 7.55
N LEU A 66 -3.72 18.40 8.36
CA LEU A 66 -4.60 18.46 9.53
C LEU A 66 -4.13 19.49 10.54
N SER A 67 -2.84 19.52 10.87
CA SER A 67 -2.25 20.51 11.78
C SER A 67 -2.48 21.92 11.27
N ARG A 68 -2.18 22.21 9.99
CA ARG A 68 -2.39 23.52 9.36
C ARG A 68 -3.86 23.96 9.39
N LYS A 69 -4.81 23.04 9.16
CA LYS A 69 -6.25 23.33 9.10
C LYS A 69 -6.92 23.44 10.47
N THR A 70 -6.35 22.84 11.52
CA THR A 70 -6.99 22.74 12.85
C THR A 70 -6.19 23.37 13.98
N ASN A 71 -4.93 23.74 13.78
CA ASN A 71 -3.93 24.12 14.78
C ASN A 71 -3.65 23.00 15.82
N ALA A 72 -3.97 21.75 15.51
CA ALA A 72 -3.65 20.61 16.37
C ALA A 72 -2.13 20.33 16.36
N SER A 73 -1.59 19.96 17.50
CA SER A 73 -0.19 19.57 17.61
C SER A 73 0.05 18.17 17.06
N ILE A 74 1.09 18.01 16.26
CA ILE A 74 1.57 16.69 15.80
C ILE A 74 2.42 16.10 16.93
N VAL A 75 2.24 14.81 17.20
CA VAL A 75 2.96 14.07 18.24
C VAL A 75 3.59 12.83 17.64
N TYR A 76 4.89 12.69 17.80
CA TYR A 76 5.67 11.49 17.50
C TYR A 76 6.24 10.88 18.77
N GLY A 77 6.60 9.60 18.71
CA GLY A 77 7.31 8.91 19.78
C GLY A 77 8.76 9.38 19.96
N PRO A 78 9.43 8.87 21.00
CA PRO A 78 10.85 9.15 21.27
C PRO A 78 11.74 8.85 20.06
N THR A 79 12.84 9.56 19.93
CA THR A 79 13.85 9.46 18.84
C THR A 79 13.41 9.94 17.46
N ALA A 80 12.12 10.27 17.24
CA ALA A 80 11.69 10.84 15.98
C ALA A 80 12.43 12.16 15.68
N GLN A 81 12.77 12.36 14.41
CA GLN A 81 13.43 13.58 13.93
C GLN A 81 12.64 14.12 12.73
N THR A 82 11.90 15.18 12.93
CA THR A 82 11.08 15.86 11.92
C THR A 82 11.75 17.14 11.45
N GLU A 83 11.53 17.53 10.17
CA GLU A 83 11.93 18.84 9.63
C GLU A 83 10.78 19.88 9.74
N PHE A 84 9.76 19.60 10.54
CA PHE A 84 8.63 20.46 10.88
C PHE A 84 8.35 20.41 12.39
N ASP A 85 7.52 21.35 12.88
CA ASP A 85 7.20 21.42 14.28
C ASP A 85 6.33 20.23 14.72
N ALA A 86 6.85 19.45 15.67
CA ALA A 86 6.14 18.33 16.30
C ALA A 86 6.58 18.20 17.76
N ILE A 87 5.69 17.67 18.58
CA ILE A 87 6.02 17.23 19.94
C ILE A 87 6.69 15.85 19.82
N ILE A 88 7.94 15.77 20.23
CA ILE A 88 8.63 14.48 20.37
C ILE A 88 8.40 14.03 21.81
N ALA A 89 7.52 13.06 21.97
CA ALA A 89 7.10 12.59 23.29
C ALA A 89 8.19 11.76 23.97
N GLU A 90 8.22 11.78 25.29
CA GLU A 90 8.99 10.86 26.09
C GLU A 90 8.26 9.53 26.30
N ASP A 91 8.99 8.45 26.56
CA ASP A 91 8.37 7.17 26.95
C ASP A 91 7.56 7.35 28.25
N GLN A 92 6.36 6.82 28.32
CA GLN A 92 5.38 6.97 29.40
C GLN A 92 4.76 8.38 29.50
N GLN A 93 5.06 9.31 28.60
CA GLN A 93 4.39 10.61 28.61
C GLN A 93 2.88 10.47 28.40
N ILE A 94 2.12 11.33 29.11
CA ILE A 94 0.64 11.33 29.09
C ILE A 94 0.13 12.59 28.39
N PHE A 95 -0.80 12.41 27.47
CA PHE A 95 -1.54 13.46 26.78
C PHE A 95 -3.02 13.38 27.18
N GLU A 96 -3.62 14.50 27.56
CA GLU A 96 -5.03 14.58 27.96
C GLU A 96 -5.89 15.03 26.80
N ILE A 97 -7.02 14.32 26.59
CA ILE A 97 -8.02 14.59 25.56
C ILE A 97 -9.38 14.58 26.25
N GLY A 98 -9.87 15.78 26.62
CA GLY A 98 -11.06 15.90 27.47
C GLY A 98 -10.90 15.13 28.78
N ASP A 99 -11.72 14.11 28.98
CA ASP A 99 -11.75 13.32 30.22
C ASP A 99 -10.88 12.04 30.14
N VAL A 100 -10.25 11.76 28.99
CA VAL A 100 -9.42 10.57 28.79
C VAL A 100 -7.95 10.93 28.60
N LYS A 101 -7.08 9.93 28.66
CA LYS A 101 -5.62 10.11 28.53
C LYS A 101 -5.05 9.12 27.54
N ILE A 102 -4.03 9.56 26.80
CA ILE A 102 -3.20 8.70 25.97
C ILE A 102 -1.80 8.67 26.57
N LYS A 103 -1.33 7.47 26.88
CA LYS A 103 0.03 7.20 27.37
C LYS A 103 0.89 6.67 26.23
N VAL A 104 2.05 7.27 26.03
CA VAL A 104 3.01 6.85 24.99
C VAL A 104 3.80 5.65 25.51
N LEU A 105 3.86 4.59 24.74
CA LEU A 105 4.72 3.45 24.96
C LEU A 105 5.74 3.39 23.81
N HIS A 106 6.99 3.76 24.05
CA HIS A 106 8.05 3.67 23.06
C HIS A 106 8.36 2.19 22.77
N THR A 107 8.12 1.76 21.54
CA THR A 107 8.22 0.35 21.11
C THR A 107 9.07 0.20 19.85
N PRO A 108 10.39 0.50 19.93
CA PRO A 108 11.29 0.40 18.78
C PRO A 108 11.41 -1.04 18.27
N GLY A 109 11.71 -1.17 16.96
CA GLY A 109 11.95 -2.46 16.32
C GLY A 109 11.47 -2.53 14.89
N HIS A 110 10.23 -2.13 14.60
CA HIS A 110 9.79 -1.87 13.23
C HIS A 110 10.50 -0.62 12.68
N THR A 111 10.42 0.49 13.41
CA THR A 111 11.31 1.66 13.28
C THR A 111 11.88 2.03 14.65
N LEU A 112 12.83 2.97 14.72
CA LEU A 112 13.42 3.39 16.00
C LEU A 112 12.48 4.25 16.83
N GLU A 113 11.67 5.09 16.18
CA GLU A 113 10.71 5.97 16.82
C GLU A 113 9.35 5.32 17.06
N SER A 114 9.13 4.08 16.60
CA SER A 114 7.86 3.37 16.76
C SER A 114 7.33 3.46 18.19
N SER A 115 6.05 3.80 18.30
CA SER A 115 5.36 3.95 19.57
C SER A 115 3.96 3.40 19.49
N CYS A 116 3.51 2.75 20.54
CA CYS A 116 2.11 2.44 20.76
C CYS A 116 1.47 3.52 21.64
N TYR A 117 0.19 3.75 21.44
CA TYR A 117 -0.59 4.71 22.23
C TYR A 117 -1.63 3.96 23.05
N LEU A 118 -1.49 4.01 24.39
CA LEU A 118 -2.38 3.33 25.33
C LEU A 118 -3.42 4.30 25.87
N LEU A 119 -4.69 4.03 25.57
CA LEU A 119 -5.81 4.85 26.02
C LEU A 119 -6.24 4.46 27.43
N ILE A 120 -6.36 5.46 28.28
CA ILE A 120 -6.85 5.38 29.64
C ILE A 120 -8.19 6.13 29.68
N ASP A 121 -9.24 5.43 30.07
CA ASP A 121 -10.61 5.99 30.14
C ASP A 121 -10.77 7.00 31.30
N GLU A 122 -11.94 7.61 31.39
CA GLU A 122 -12.30 8.57 32.44
C GLU A 122 -12.31 7.98 33.86
N SER A 123 -12.35 6.65 33.98
CA SER A 123 -12.24 5.91 35.23
C SER A 123 -10.82 5.52 35.61
N GLY A 124 -9.87 5.78 34.74
CA GLY A 124 -8.47 5.44 34.92
C GLY A 124 -8.09 4.02 34.47
N ASN A 125 -8.97 3.31 33.75
CA ASN A 125 -8.68 1.99 33.23
C ASN A 125 -8.00 2.08 31.86
N GLU A 126 -6.99 1.24 31.64
CA GLU A 126 -6.35 1.02 30.33
C GLU A 126 -7.29 0.16 29.46
N THR A 127 -7.81 0.70 28.34
CA THR A 127 -8.91 0.09 27.57
C THR A 127 -8.58 -0.23 26.12
N ALA A 128 -7.72 0.56 25.50
CA ALA A 128 -7.38 0.40 24.08
C ALA A 128 -5.88 0.64 23.83
N LEU A 129 -5.28 -0.15 22.94
CA LEU A 129 -3.91 -0.03 22.50
C LEU A 129 -3.87 0.22 20.99
N PHE A 130 -3.50 1.41 20.57
CA PHE A 130 -3.20 1.73 19.18
C PHE A 130 -1.75 1.34 18.93
N SER A 131 -1.57 0.17 18.34
CA SER A 131 -0.29 -0.51 18.33
C SER A 131 0.62 -0.14 17.15
N GLY A 132 0.11 0.66 16.20
CA GLY A 132 0.88 0.95 14.99
C GLY A 132 1.31 -0.33 14.29
N ASP A 133 2.56 -0.33 13.84
CA ASP A 133 3.21 -1.50 13.25
C ASP A 133 4.07 -2.29 14.25
N THR A 134 3.91 -2.02 15.57
CA THR A 134 4.56 -2.84 16.60
C THR A 134 3.87 -4.20 16.74
N LEU A 135 2.54 -4.21 16.76
CA LEU A 135 1.74 -5.43 16.91
C LEU A 135 0.54 -5.38 15.95
N PHE A 136 0.46 -6.36 15.06
CA PHE A 136 -0.71 -6.65 14.23
C PHE A 136 -1.54 -7.79 14.81
N LEU A 137 -2.72 -8.02 14.24
CA LEU A 137 -3.50 -9.20 14.59
C LEU A 137 -2.93 -10.43 13.89
N GLY A 138 -2.42 -11.37 14.68
CA GLY A 138 -1.76 -12.59 14.21
C GLY A 138 -0.32 -12.41 13.71
N ASP A 139 0.24 -11.18 13.73
CA ASP A 139 1.57 -10.86 13.20
C ASP A 139 2.20 -9.70 13.96
N VAL A 140 3.39 -9.27 13.54
CA VAL A 140 4.11 -8.08 13.99
C VAL A 140 4.72 -7.35 12.80
N GLY A 141 5.06 -6.07 12.98
CA GLY A 141 5.73 -5.28 11.94
C GLY A 141 7.09 -5.84 11.57
N ARG A 142 7.40 -5.82 10.29
CA ARG A 142 8.68 -6.29 9.75
C ARG A 142 9.86 -5.44 10.27
N PRO A 143 10.95 -6.07 10.75
CA PRO A 143 12.05 -5.33 11.36
C PRO A 143 13.16 -4.92 10.39
N ASP A 144 12.93 -4.94 9.08
CA ASP A 144 13.98 -4.69 8.08
C ASP A 144 13.89 -3.33 7.39
N LEU A 145 12.79 -2.56 7.60
CA LEU A 145 12.59 -1.29 6.92
C LEU A 145 13.56 -0.19 7.37
N ALA A 146 13.89 -0.16 8.66
CA ALA A 146 14.71 0.88 9.24
C ALA A 146 16.24 0.62 9.20
N GLN A 147 16.70 -0.48 8.59
CA GLN A 147 18.12 -0.88 8.61
C GLN A 147 19.07 0.25 8.20
N LYS A 148 18.81 0.92 7.08
CA LYS A 148 19.67 2.00 6.58
C LYS A 148 19.58 3.28 7.42
N SER A 149 18.40 3.62 7.90
CA SER A 149 18.17 4.84 8.68
C SER A 149 18.66 4.70 10.12
N ALA A 150 18.65 3.49 10.65
CA ALA A 150 19.07 3.16 12.00
C ALA A 150 20.56 2.77 12.10
N ASP A 151 21.23 2.50 10.98
CA ASP A 151 22.55 1.86 10.92
C ASP A 151 22.61 0.56 11.74
N MET A 152 21.55 -0.25 11.61
CA MET A 152 21.35 -1.50 12.35
C MET A 152 21.04 -2.64 11.39
N THR A 153 21.37 -3.85 11.81
CA THR A 153 20.96 -5.06 11.10
C THR A 153 19.49 -5.40 11.37
N GLN A 154 18.87 -6.16 10.48
CA GLN A 154 17.53 -6.71 10.65
C GLN A 154 17.39 -7.48 11.98
N ASN A 155 18.41 -8.25 12.37
CA ASN A 155 18.39 -9.02 13.63
C ASN A 155 18.43 -8.12 14.87
N GLU A 156 19.18 -7.02 14.83
CA GLU A 156 19.20 -6.05 15.92
C GLU A 156 17.85 -5.35 16.07
N LEU A 157 17.23 -4.93 14.97
CA LEU A 157 15.88 -4.35 14.98
C LEU A 157 14.83 -5.36 15.46
N ALA A 158 14.89 -6.62 15.02
CA ALA A 158 14.04 -7.69 15.54
C ALA A 158 14.25 -7.92 17.04
N GLY A 159 15.49 -7.76 17.50
CA GLY A 159 15.81 -7.83 18.93
C GLY A 159 15.20 -6.68 19.75
N LEU A 160 15.13 -5.45 19.20
CA LEU A 160 14.43 -4.33 19.82
C LEU A 160 12.91 -4.56 19.83
N LEU A 161 12.35 -5.09 18.74
CA LEU A 161 10.93 -5.43 18.67
C LEU A 161 10.54 -6.48 19.71
N TYR A 162 11.38 -7.49 19.94
CA TYR A 162 11.19 -8.44 21.02
C TYR A 162 11.10 -7.76 22.39
N GLU A 163 12.07 -6.89 22.73
CA GLU A 163 12.06 -6.15 24.02
C GLU A 163 10.78 -5.31 24.15
N SER A 164 10.37 -4.64 23.08
CA SER A 164 9.14 -3.84 23.04
C SER A 164 7.91 -4.68 23.31
N LEU A 165 7.74 -5.81 22.64
CA LEU A 165 6.58 -6.69 22.78
C LEU A 165 6.55 -7.39 24.14
N TYR A 166 7.67 -7.99 24.54
CA TYR A 166 7.70 -8.86 25.72
C TYR A 166 7.76 -8.08 27.04
N HIS A 167 8.32 -6.88 27.05
CA HIS A 167 8.46 -6.09 28.30
C HIS A 167 7.48 -4.93 28.42
N LYS A 168 6.87 -4.47 27.31
CA LYS A 168 5.91 -3.36 27.36
C LYS A 168 4.48 -3.74 26.99
N ILE A 169 4.29 -4.64 26.02
CA ILE A 169 2.97 -5.00 25.53
C ILE A 169 2.40 -6.23 26.26
N LEU A 170 3.14 -7.32 26.34
CA LEU A 170 2.68 -8.55 27.01
C LEU A 170 2.25 -8.38 28.47
N PRO A 171 2.87 -7.47 29.28
CA PRO A 171 2.41 -7.22 30.65
C PRO A 171 1.06 -6.51 30.79
N LEU A 172 0.54 -5.89 29.71
CA LEU A 172 -0.74 -5.19 29.73
C LEU A 172 -1.91 -6.18 29.94
N ALA A 173 -3.06 -5.68 30.37
CA ALA A 173 -4.24 -6.48 30.68
C ALA A 173 -4.84 -7.15 29.42
N ASP A 174 -5.40 -8.33 29.59
CA ASP A 174 -5.95 -9.14 28.49
C ASP A 174 -7.18 -8.53 27.84
N GLU A 175 -7.92 -7.70 28.56
CA GLU A 175 -9.16 -7.06 28.13
C GLU A 175 -8.94 -5.87 27.20
N ILE A 176 -7.71 -5.38 27.10
CA ILE A 176 -7.36 -4.24 26.23
C ILE A 176 -7.62 -4.61 24.77
N THR A 177 -8.36 -3.74 24.09
CA THR A 177 -8.59 -3.88 22.63
C THR A 177 -7.37 -3.36 21.87
N VAL A 178 -6.83 -4.18 20.97
CA VAL A 178 -5.71 -3.84 20.07
C VAL A 178 -6.26 -3.26 18.77
N TYR A 179 -5.76 -2.09 18.41
CA TYR A 179 -6.06 -1.34 17.19
C TYR A 179 -4.76 -1.16 16.38
N PRO A 180 -4.45 -2.06 15.44
CA PRO A 180 -3.21 -1.99 14.65
C PRO A 180 -3.31 -0.98 13.50
N ALA A 181 -2.17 -0.45 13.03
CA ALA A 181 -2.19 0.43 11.84
C ALA A 181 -2.51 -0.32 10.55
N HIS A 182 -2.27 -1.63 10.47
CA HIS A 182 -2.53 -2.41 9.27
C HIS A 182 -3.27 -3.73 9.55
N GLY A 183 -3.99 -4.18 8.50
CA GLY A 183 -4.64 -5.49 8.42
C GLY A 183 -4.12 -6.34 7.27
N ALA A 184 -4.81 -7.44 7.00
CA ALA A 184 -4.46 -8.39 5.95
C ALA A 184 -4.35 -7.71 4.57
N GLY A 185 -3.21 -7.89 3.91
CA GLY A 185 -2.91 -7.33 2.58
C GLY A 185 -1.83 -6.25 2.57
N SER A 186 -1.49 -5.65 3.71
CA SER A 186 -0.37 -4.71 3.79
C SER A 186 0.98 -5.40 3.61
N ALA A 187 1.95 -4.70 3.02
CA ALA A 187 3.33 -5.15 2.86
C ALA A 187 4.17 -5.01 4.14
N CYS A 188 3.59 -4.43 5.21
CA CYS A 188 4.28 -4.22 6.49
C CYS A 188 4.34 -5.46 7.38
N GLY A 189 3.60 -6.54 7.04
CA GLY A 189 3.62 -7.83 7.75
C GLY A 189 3.56 -9.02 6.81
N LYS A 190 3.62 -10.25 7.36
CA LYS A 190 3.66 -11.50 6.59
C LYS A 190 2.34 -12.26 6.61
N ASN A 191 1.68 -12.32 7.77
CA ASN A 191 0.59 -13.27 8.03
C ASN A 191 -0.54 -12.67 8.89
N MET A 192 -0.92 -11.43 8.60
CA MET A 192 -1.97 -10.72 9.32
C MET A 192 -3.34 -11.37 9.17
N GLN A 193 -4.14 -11.36 10.23
CA GLN A 193 -5.53 -11.80 10.26
C GLN A 193 -6.43 -10.82 9.50
N LYS A 194 -7.64 -11.27 9.15
CA LYS A 194 -8.62 -10.45 8.41
C LYS A 194 -9.38 -9.47 9.30
N GLU A 195 -9.45 -9.75 10.57
CA GLU A 195 -10.05 -8.88 11.58
C GLU A 195 -9.27 -7.58 11.65
N THR A 196 -9.93 -6.48 12.02
CA THR A 196 -9.31 -5.15 12.14
C THR A 196 -9.13 -4.70 13.59
N LEU A 197 -9.66 -5.47 14.54
CA LEU A 197 -9.47 -5.29 15.99
C LEU A 197 -9.65 -6.62 16.71
N ASP A 198 -8.99 -6.77 17.87
CA ASP A 198 -9.11 -7.95 18.73
C ASP A 198 -8.66 -7.61 20.17
N THR A 199 -8.87 -8.50 21.12
CA THR A 199 -8.33 -8.33 22.47
C THR A 199 -6.86 -8.74 22.55
N LEU A 200 -6.09 -8.06 23.39
CA LEU A 200 -4.70 -8.42 23.64
C LEU A 200 -4.58 -9.85 24.18
N GLY A 201 -5.51 -10.28 25.04
CA GLY A 201 -5.56 -11.64 25.59
C GLY A 201 -5.74 -12.71 24.53
N ASN A 202 -6.49 -12.44 23.45
CA ASN A 202 -6.57 -13.34 22.30
C ASN A 202 -5.27 -13.33 21.49
N GLN A 203 -4.67 -12.18 21.26
CA GLN A 203 -3.38 -12.07 20.56
C GLN A 203 -2.25 -12.78 21.34
N LYS A 204 -2.21 -12.70 22.65
CA LYS A 204 -1.26 -13.47 23.48
C LYS A 204 -1.37 -15.00 23.28
N LYS A 205 -2.55 -15.50 22.87
CA LYS A 205 -2.78 -16.94 22.64
C LYS A 205 -2.52 -17.35 21.18
N THR A 206 -2.85 -16.48 20.23
CA THR A 206 -2.95 -16.85 18.80
C THR A 206 -1.83 -16.26 17.93
N ASN A 207 -1.21 -15.15 18.35
CA ASN A 207 -0.15 -14.51 17.58
C ASN A 207 1.16 -15.28 17.72
N TYR A 208 1.71 -15.75 16.61
CA TYR A 208 2.93 -16.56 16.59
C TYR A 208 4.13 -15.86 17.21
N ALA A 209 4.25 -14.53 16.98
CA ALA A 209 5.37 -13.74 17.46
C ALA A 209 5.36 -13.54 18.99
N LEU A 210 4.17 -13.52 19.61
CA LEU A 210 4.02 -13.40 21.06
C LEU A 210 4.18 -14.74 21.79
N ASN A 211 4.30 -15.85 21.05
CA ASN A 211 4.40 -17.21 21.59
C ASN A 211 5.77 -17.86 21.35
N GLN A 212 6.82 -17.07 21.14
CA GLN A 212 8.18 -17.59 20.99
C GLN A 212 8.79 -17.92 22.35
N LYS A 213 9.57 -19.03 22.40
CA LYS A 213 10.16 -19.50 23.67
C LYS A 213 11.28 -18.61 24.21
N ASP A 214 11.98 -17.90 23.32
CA ASP A 214 13.11 -17.03 23.61
C ASP A 214 13.34 -15.99 22.49
N LYS A 215 14.20 -15.02 22.77
CA LYS A 215 14.55 -13.93 21.84
C LYS A 215 15.15 -14.44 20.52
N GLU A 216 15.99 -15.46 20.57
CA GLU A 216 16.64 -16.02 19.37
C GLU A 216 15.60 -16.65 18.42
N SER A 217 14.66 -17.42 19.00
CA SER A 217 13.55 -18.00 18.24
C SER A 217 12.64 -16.94 17.65
N PHE A 218 12.37 -15.86 18.38
CA PHE A 218 11.60 -14.73 17.90
C PHE A 218 12.28 -14.06 16.69
N ILE A 219 13.58 -13.70 16.85
CA ILE A 219 14.35 -13.05 15.76
C ILE A 219 14.31 -13.91 14.50
N LYS A 220 14.60 -15.21 14.64
CA LYS A 220 14.57 -16.13 13.50
C LYS A 220 13.22 -16.15 12.81
N GLU A 221 12.14 -16.27 13.58
CA GLU A 221 10.79 -16.42 13.04
C GLU A 221 10.30 -15.15 12.32
N VAL A 222 10.54 -13.96 12.91
CA VAL A 222 10.05 -12.69 12.33
C VAL A 222 10.87 -12.24 11.13
N THR A 223 12.14 -12.69 11.03
CA THR A 223 13.02 -12.32 9.91
C THR A 223 12.99 -13.32 8.74
N ASP A 224 12.46 -14.52 8.94
CA ASP A 224 12.39 -15.55 7.92
C ASP A 224 11.32 -15.23 6.86
N GLY A 225 11.64 -15.44 5.59
CA GLY A 225 10.71 -15.29 4.47
C GLY A 225 10.24 -13.87 4.16
N LEU A 226 10.89 -12.82 4.65
CA LEU A 226 10.57 -11.44 4.29
C LEU A 226 10.94 -11.17 2.83
N LEU A 227 9.95 -10.72 2.05
CA LEU A 227 10.16 -10.24 0.68
C LEU A 227 10.80 -8.83 0.72
N PRO A 228 11.59 -8.44 -0.31
CA PRO A 228 12.08 -7.07 -0.39
C PRO A 228 10.94 -6.05 -0.25
N PRO A 229 11.17 -4.93 0.48
CA PRO A 229 10.16 -3.90 0.61
C PRO A 229 9.91 -3.21 -0.74
N PRO A 230 8.69 -2.71 -1.00
CA PRO A 230 8.38 -1.90 -2.18
C PRO A 230 9.34 -0.71 -2.33
N ALA A 231 9.72 -0.38 -3.57
CA ALA A 231 10.74 0.62 -3.86
C ALA A 231 10.38 2.03 -3.35
N TYR A 232 9.09 2.39 -3.33
CA TYR A 232 8.61 3.70 -2.89
C TYR A 232 8.63 3.93 -1.37
N PHE A 233 8.79 2.87 -0.55
CA PHE A 233 8.75 2.97 0.91
C PHE A 233 9.75 4.00 1.46
N GLY A 234 10.97 4.00 0.96
CA GLY A 234 11.98 4.96 1.41
C GLY A 234 11.62 6.42 1.14
N MET A 235 10.93 6.69 0.02
CA MET A 235 10.49 8.04 -0.31
C MET A 235 9.34 8.51 0.57
N ASN A 236 8.36 7.65 0.86
CA ASN A 236 7.27 8.00 1.76
C ASN A 236 7.76 8.29 3.19
N VAL A 237 8.70 7.49 3.71
CA VAL A 237 9.37 7.80 5.00
C VAL A 237 10.01 9.19 4.96
N MET A 238 10.70 9.53 3.86
CA MET A 238 11.32 10.86 3.72
C MET A 238 10.29 11.99 3.65
N MET A 239 9.16 11.80 2.95
CA MET A 239 8.07 12.78 2.90
C MET A 239 7.43 12.94 4.29
N ASN A 240 7.14 11.85 4.99
CA ASN A 240 6.59 11.89 6.35
C ASN A 240 7.54 12.52 7.37
N LYS A 241 8.85 12.47 7.12
CA LYS A 241 9.87 13.06 7.99
C LYS A 241 10.18 14.52 7.68
N LYS A 242 10.25 14.88 6.39
CA LYS A 242 10.67 16.20 5.95
C LYS A 242 9.52 17.17 5.68
N GLY A 243 8.34 16.63 5.43
CA GLY A 243 7.19 17.37 4.94
C GLY A 243 6.99 17.20 3.44
N TYR A 244 5.87 17.73 2.97
CA TYR A 244 5.33 17.58 1.62
C TYR A 244 4.42 18.74 1.29
N ASP A 245 4.12 18.92 0.00
CA ASP A 245 3.20 19.94 -0.50
C ASP A 245 1.77 19.69 0.02
N SER A 246 0.99 20.77 0.20
CA SER A 246 -0.39 20.63 0.66
C SER A 246 -1.22 19.73 -0.27
N PHE A 247 -2.01 18.83 0.30
CA PHE A 247 -2.90 17.98 -0.47
C PHE A 247 -3.90 18.79 -1.32
N ASP A 248 -4.37 19.95 -0.81
CA ASP A 248 -5.29 20.83 -1.53
C ASP A 248 -4.61 21.43 -2.80
N GLU A 249 -3.30 21.73 -2.73
CA GLU A 249 -2.51 22.18 -3.89
C GLU A 249 -2.31 21.03 -4.88
N VAL A 250 -1.92 19.85 -4.42
CA VAL A 250 -1.76 18.64 -5.26
C VAL A 250 -3.07 18.34 -5.99
N LEU A 251 -4.19 18.36 -5.27
CA LEU A 251 -5.51 18.11 -5.84
C LEU A 251 -5.88 19.16 -6.88
N SER A 252 -5.68 20.45 -6.56
CA SER A 252 -5.96 21.55 -7.47
C SER A 252 -5.15 21.48 -8.77
N GLN A 253 -3.89 21.07 -8.71
CA GLN A 253 -3.03 20.85 -9.88
C GLN A 253 -3.48 19.63 -10.69
N GLY A 254 -3.70 18.51 -10.00
CA GLY A 254 -4.07 17.24 -10.65
C GLY A 254 -5.44 17.25 -11.33
N LEU A 255 -6.35 18.12 -10.88
CA LEU A 255 -7.71 18.26 -11.44
C LEU A 255 -7.81 19.29 -12.58
N GLN A 256 -6.71 19.60 -13.28
CA GLN A 256 -6.75 20.44 -14.47
C GLN A 256 -7.27 19.64 -15.69
N PRO A 257 -8.45 19.98 -16.27
CA PRO A 257 -8.94 19.32 -17.48
C PRO A 257 -8.12 19.77 -18.69
N LEU A 258 -7.69 18.84 -19.51
CA LEU A 258 -6.87 19.07 -20.70
C LEU A 258 -7.58 18.47 -21.93
N VAL A 259 -7.86 19.30 -22.93
CA VAL A 259 -8.34 18.78 -24.21
C VAL A 259 -7.27 17.91 -24.90
N PRO A 260 -7.62 16.98 -25.81
CA PRO A 260 -6.67 16.03 -26.39
C PRO A 260 -5.38 16.65 -26.96
N GLU A 261 -5.45 17.83 -27.56
CA GLU A 261 -4.31 18.52 -28.14
C GLU A 261 -3.36 19.03 -27.06
N GLN A 262 -3.87 19.64 -25.99
CA GLN A 262 -3.08 20.11 -24.85
C GLN A 262 -2.47 18.93 -24.08
N PHE A 263 -3.24 17.87 -23.91
CA PHE A 263 -2.79 16.65 -23.22
C PHE A 263 -1.57 16.04 -23.92
N GLU A 264 -1.63 15.89 -25.25
CA GLU A 264 -0.51 15.39 -26.06
C GLU A 264 0.70 16.30 -26.00
N GLU A 265 0.52 17.62 -26.18
CA GLU A 265 1.59 18.60 -26.09
C GLU A 265 2.32 18.55 -24.73
N ILE A 266 1.55 18.51 -23.63
CA ILE A 266 2.13 18.42 -22.30
C ILE A 266 2.86 17.07 -22.10
N ALA A 267 2.31 15.97 -22.58
CA ALA A 267 2.97 14.67 -22.51
C ALA A 267 4.34 14.69 -23.20
N GLU A 268 4.40 15.23 -24.41
CA GLU A 268 5.64 15.34 -25.21
C GLU A 268 6.68 16.28 -24.57
N VAL A 269 6.24 17.46 -24.11
CA VAL A 269 7.17 18.47 -23.57
C VAL A 269 7.68 18.13 -22.18
N SER A 270 6.82 17.59 -21.32
CA SER A 270 7.18 17.26 -19.91
C SER A 270 7.80 15.88 -19.74
N GLY A 271 7.67 14.97 -20.70
CA GLY A 271 7.99 13.56 -20.54
C GLY A 271 7.09 12.88 -19.49
N ALA A 272 5.87 13.39 -19.32
CA ALA A 272 4.93 12.83 -18.35
C ALA A 272 4.52 11.41 -18.75
N LEU A 273 4.43 10.55 -17.72
CA LEU A 273 3.82 9.24 -17.86
C LEU A 273 2.31 9.42 -18.07
N ILE A 274 1.78 8.91 -19.16
CA ILE A 274 0.32 8.78 -19.33
C ILE A 274 -0.13 7.57 -18.54
N LEU A 275 -0.80 7.82 -17.42
CA LEU A 275 -1.35 6.78 -16.54
C LEU A 275 -2.84 6.63 -16.81
N ASP A 276 -3.21 5.50 -17.41
CA ASP A 276 -4.60 5.14 -17.64
C ASP A 276 -5.13 4.32 -16.45
N VAL A 277 -6.06 4.91 -15.71
CA VAL A 277 -6.60 4.31 -14.49
C VAL A 277 -7.94 3.60 -14.70
N ARG A 278 -8.41 3.51 -15.94
CA ARG A 278 -9.61 2.76 -16.29
C ARG A 278 -9.43 1.27 -16.02
N SER A 279 -10.54 0.53 -15.94
CA SER A 279 -10.48 -0.92 -15.74
C SER A 279 -9.62 -1.60 -16.83
N ASN A 280 -9.00 -2.71 -16.47
CA ASN A 280 -8.14 -3.50 -17.36
C ASN A 280 -8.88 -3.96 -18.64
N GLY A 281 -10.18 -4.24 -18.56
CA GLY A 281 -11.01 -4.57 -19.72
C GLY A 281 -11.13 -3.41 -20.71
N ARG A 282 -11.47 -2.22 -20.21
CA ARG A 282 -11.61 -0.99 -21.01
C ARG A 282 -10.29 -0.58 -21.64
N PHE A 283 -9.21 -0.65 -20.89
CA PHE A 283 -7.87 -0.38 -21.40
C PHE A 283 -7.50 -1.31 -22.55
N ALA A 284 -7.69 -2.60 -22.37
CA ALA A 284 -7.28 -3.58 -23.38
C ALA A 284 -8.04 -3.48 -24.72
N GLU A 285 -9.28 -2.98 -24.69
CA GLU A 285 -10.08 -2.70 -25.89
C GLU A 285 -9.55 -1.49 -26.68
N GLY A 286 -8.86 -0.57 -26.01
CA GLY A 286 -8.24 0.58 -26.65
C GLY A 286 -7.66 1.58 -25.65
N PHE A 287 -6.48 2.12 -25.97
CA PHE A 287 -5.74 3.04 -25.13
C PHE A 287 -4.86 4.00 -25.94
N ILE A 288 -4.35 5.04 -25.30
CA ILE A 288 -3.39 5.99 -25.88
C ILE A 288 -2.03 5.29 -25.97
N PRO A 289 -1.36 5.24 -27.13
CA PRO A 289 -0.05 4.63 -27.27
C PRO A 289 0.93 5.11 -26.20
N GLN A 290 1.77 4.20 -25.68
CA GLN A 290 2.74 4.41 -24.60
C GLN A 290 2.12 4.68 -23.21
N SER A 291 0.79 4.69 -23.04
CA SER A 291 0.20 4.76 -21.72
C SER A 291 0.41 3.47 -20.91
N VAL A 292 0.53 3.62 -19.59
CA VAL A 292 0.59 2.52 -18.65
C VAL A 292 -0.75 2.41 -17.93
N ASN A 293 -1.30 1.21 -17.85
CA ASN A 293 -2.55 0.97 -17.13
C ASN A 293 -2.28 0.50 -15.71
N ILE A 294 -2.90 1.17 -14.74
CA ILE A 294 -3.09 0.68 -13.38
C ILE A 294 -4.51 1.06 -12.98
N GLY A 295 -5.44 0.10 -13.02
CA GLY A 295 -6.87 0.35 -12.80
C GLY A 295 -7.20 0.70 -11.35
N LEU A 296 -8.13 1.65 -11.15
CA LEU A 296 -8.63 2.03 -9.82
C LEU A 296 -9.42 0.93 -9.12
N ASP A 297 -9.95 -0.04 -9.86
CA ASP A 297 -10.76 -1.15 -9.37
C ASP A 297 -9.98 -2.26 -8.63
N GLY A 298 -8.66 -2.08 -8.43
CA GLY A 298 -7.80 -3.02 -7.74
C GLY A 298 -6.91 -2.37 -6.67
N ASP A 299 -5.78 -3.01 -6.39
CA ASP A 299 -4.75 -2.52 -5.45
C ASP A 299 -3.92 -1.39 -6.10
N PHE A 300 -4.59 -0.30 -6.49
CA PHE A 300 -4.02 0.79 -7.29
C PHE A 300 -2.76 1.39 -6.67
N ALA A 301 -2.86 1.94 -5.45
CA ALA A 301 -1.76 2.67 -4.83
C ALA A 301 -0.50 1.80 -4.60
N PRO A 302 -0.62 0.56 -4.06
CA PRO A 302 0.52 -0.36 -3.99
C PRO A 302 1.15 -0.67 -5.34
N TRP A 303 0.35 -0.83 -6.41
CA TRP A 303 0.90 -1.09 -7.76
C TRP A 303 1.56 0.14 -8.36
N VAL A 304 1.01 1.33 -8.18
CA VAL A 304 1.67 2.59 -8.57
C VAL A 304 3.06 2.66 -7.95
N GLY A 305 3.15 2.47 -6.63
CA GLY A 305 4.42 2.51 -5.91
C GLY A 305 5.40 1.40 -6.28
N ALA A 306 4.90 0.22 -6.69
CA ALA A 306 5.76 -0.89 -7.13
C ALA A 306 6.29 -0.75 -8.56
N LEU A 307 5.50 -0.15 -9.46
CA LEU A 307 5.78 -0.13 -10.90
C LEU A 307 6.40 1.17 -11.39
N ILE A 308 6.07 2.32 -10.78
CA ILE A 308 6.63 3.63 -11.11
C ILE A 308 7.79 3.90 -10.15
N VAL A 309 9.00 3.90 -10.70
CA VAL A 309 10.25 3.94 -9.89
C VAL A 309 10.50 5.30 -9.24
N ASP A 310 10.14 6.39 -9.94
CA ASP A 310 10.39 7.76 -9.45
C ASP A 310 9.07 8.41 -9.02
N VAL A 311 8.93 8.70 -7.73
CA VAL A 311 7.76 9.42 -7.19
C VAL A 311 7.64 10.85 -7.73
N ASN A 312 8.72 11.41 -8.27
CA ASN A 312 8.73 12.72 -8.94
C ASN A 312 8.36 12.66 -10.41
N GLN A 313 8.05 11.48 -10.95
CA GLN A 313 7.59 11.34 -12.34
C GLN A 313 6.35 12.21 -12.57
N PRO A 314 6.38 13.17 -13.52
CA PRO A 314 5.16 13.86 -13.93
C PRO A 314 4.15 12.86 -14.50
N ILE A 315 2.88 13.01 -14.12
CA ILE A 315 1.80 12.08 -14.52
C ILE A 315 0.67 12.89 -15.20
N LEU A 316 0.15 12.33 -16.30
CA LEU A 316 -1.09 12.75 -16.94
C LEU A 316 -2.10 11.60 -16.84
N LEU A 317 -3.33 11.91 -16.44
CA LEU A 317 -4.34 10.89 -16.16
C LEU A 317 -5.31 10.68 -17.32
N VAL A 318 -5.62 9.40 -17.58
CA VAL A 318 -6.79 8.99 -18.37
C VAL A 318 -7.73 8.23 -17.43
N THR A 319 -8.92 8.80 -17.19
CA THR A 319 -9.90 8.31 -16.21
C THR A 319 -11.26 8.02 -16.88
N GLU A 320 -12.10 7.27 -16.20
CA GLU A 320 -13.55 7.39 -16.44
C GLU A 320 -14.06 8.69 -15.81
N LYS A 321 -15.17 9.19 -16.35
CA LYS A 321 -15.75 10.45 -15.87
C LYS A 321 -16.17 10.36 -14.41
N GLY A 322 -15.64 11.25 -13.57
CA GLY A 322 -15.94 11.37 -12.14
C GLY A 322 -14.98 10.59 -11.24
N GLU A 323 -13.95 9.94 -11.81
CA GLU A 323 -12.92 9.23 -11.07
C GLU A 323 -11.62 10.05 -10.92
N GLU A 324 -11.58 11.26 -11.45
CA GLU A 324 -10.36 12.09 -11.52
C GLU A 324 -9.83 12.43 -10.12
N GLU A 325 -10.74 12.86 -9.22
CA GLU A 325 -10.38 13.19 -7.82
C GLU A 325 -9.90 11.97 -7.05
N GLU A 326 -10.55 10.82 -7.24
CA GLU A 326 -10.12 9.56 -6.62
C GLU A 326 -8.73 9.15 -7.10
N ALA A 327 -8.44 9.28 -8.40
CA ALA A 327 -7.14 8.96 -8.97
C ALA A 327 -6.02 9.81 -8.37
N VAL A 328 -6.19 11.14 -8.34
CA VAL A 328 -5.21 12.06 -7.74
C VAL A 328 -5.03 11.77 -6.25
N THR A 329 -6.12 11.55 -5.52
CA THR A 329 -6.08 11.23 -4.08
C THR A 329 -5.29 9.94 -3.81
N ARG A 330 -5.55 8.88 -4.57
CA ARG A 330 -4.85 7.60 -4.38
C ARG A 330 -3.37 7.66 -4.78
N LEU A 331 -3.00 8.48 -5.76
CA LEU A 331 -1.61 8.78 -6.11
C LEU A 331 -0.89 9.49 -4.98
N SER A 332 -1.50 10.54 -4.44
CA SER A 332 -0.90 11.33 -3.37
C SER A 332 -0.74 10.54 -2.05
N ARG A 333 -1.60 9.54 -1.78
CA ARG A 333 -1.42 8.63 -0.64
C ARG A 333 -0.08 7.90 -0.65
N VAL A 334 0.47 7.64 -1.83
CA VAL A 334 1.78 6.98 -2.00
C VAL A 334 2.86 7.90 -2.54
N GLY A 335 2.66 9.22 -2.40
CA GLY A 335 3.67 10.26 -2.63
C GLY A 335 3.80 10.75 -4.07
N PHE A 336 2.94 10.31 -5.01
CA PHE A 336 2.97 10.77 -6.40
C PHE A 336 2.16 12.06 -6.56
N ASP A 337 2.76 13.17 -6.15
CA ASP A 337 2.11 14.49 -6.10
C ASP A 337 2.20 15.29 -7.43
N LYS A 338 2.98 14.82 -8.42
CA LYS A 338 3.19 15.54 -9.70
C LYS A 338 2.20 15.15 -10.78
N VAL A 339 0.90 15.23 -10.49
CA VAL A 339 -0.14 15.08 -11.49
C VAL A 339 -0.36 16.41 -12.21
N LEU A 340 -0.12 16.45 -13.53
CA LEU A 340 -0.19 17.67 -14.35
C LEU A 340 -1.62 17.97 -14.86
N GLY A 341 -2.54 17.02 -14.74
CA GLY A 341 -3.91 17.13 -15.17
C GLY A 341 -4.45 15.82 -15.71
N PHE A 342 -5.67 15.88 -16.23
CA PHE A 342 -6.37 14.71 -16.77
C PHE A 342 -6.98 15.00 -18.15
N LEU A 343 -7.16 13.96 -18.96
CA LEU A 343 -7.75 14.06 -20.28
C LEU A 343 -9.26 14.36 -20.17
N GLU A 344 -9.68 15.56 -20.57
CA GLU A 344 -11.07 15.97 -20.57
C GLU A 344 -11.90 15.10 -21.52
N GLY A 345 -12.96 14.47 -21.00
CA GLY A 345 -13.79 13.53 -21.72
C GLY A 345 -13.16 12.15 -21.91
N GLY A 346 -12.02 11.87 -21.26
CA GLY A 346 -11.38 10.57 -21.21
C GLY A 346 -10.94 10.02 -22.57
N PHE A 347 -10.73 8.70 -22.64
CA PHE A 347 -10.28 8.04 -23.88
C PHE A 347 -11.23 8.23 -25.07
N ASP A 348 -12.52 8.39 -24.81
CA ASP A 348 -13.50 8.65 -25.89
C ASP A 348 -13.25 9.98 -26.60
N ALA A 349 -12.84 11.02 -25.88
CA ALA A 349 -12.48 12.32 -26.47
C ALA A 349 -11.21 12.20 -27.32
N TRP A 350 -10.19 11.46 -26.84
CA TRP A 350 -8.98 11.16 -27.61
C TRP A 350 -9.31 10.46 -28.93
N LYS A 351 -10.09 9.40 -28.88
CA LYS A 351 -10.51 8.65 -30.07
C LYS A 351 -11.30 9.51 -31.06
N LYS A 352 -12.22 10.35 -30.57
CA LYS A 352 -13.03 11.27 -31.41
C LYS A 352 -12.17 12.35 -32.06
N SER A 353 -11.06 12.76 -31.49
CA SER A 353 -10.13 13.71 -32.09
C SER A 353 -9.30 13.12 -33.25
N GLY A 354 -9.45 11.84 -33.53
CA GLY A 354 -8.75 11.16 -34.64
C GLY A 354 -7.30 10.81 -34.37
N LYS A 355 -6.89 10.89 -33.10
CA LYS A 355 -5.51 10.55 -32.68
C LYS A 355 -5.29 9.03 -32.66
N GLU A 356 -4.03 8.63 -32.71
CA GLU A 356 -3.62 7.21 -32.71
C GLU A 356 -4.09 6.49 -31.43
N THR A 357 -4.51 5.24 -31.62
CA THR A 357 -4.92 4.35 -30.53
C THR A 357 -4.29 2.98 -30.72
N ASP A 358 -4.05 2.28 -29.62
CA ASP A 358 -3.54 0.90 -29.60
C ASP A 358 -4.51 -0.01 -28.81
N ALA A 359 -4.27 -1.32 -28.83
CA ALA A 359 -5.04 -2.30 -28.09
C ALA A 359 -4.15 -3.46 -27.63
N VAL A 360 -4.58 -4.20 -26.60
CA VAL A 360 -3.87 -5.40 -26.14
C VAL A 360 -4.35 -6.60 -26.94
N HIS A 361 -3.39 -7.34 -27.53
CA HIS A 361 -3.73 -8.59 -28.19
C HIS A 361 -4.03 -9.68 -27.14
N ARG A 362 -5.27 -10.19 -27.17
CA ARG A 362 -5.79 -11.18 -26.23
C ARG A 362 -6.35 -12.40 -26.93
N ILE A 363 -6.26 -13.55 -26.27
CA ILE A 363 -6.99 -14.76 -26.67
C ILE A 363 -7.71 -15.37 -25.47
N SER A 364 -8.78 -16.12 -25.77
CA SER A 364 -9.49 -16.87 -24.73
C SER A 364 -8.65 -18.07 -24.25
N PRO A 365 -8.91 -18.59 -23.03
CA PRO A 365 -8.26 -19.80 -22.53
C PRO A 365 -8.45 -21.01 -23.45
N GLU A 366 -9.60 -21.14 -24.14
CA GLU A 366 -9.90 -22.23 -25.07
C GLU A 366 -9.11 -22.09 -26.39
N GLN A 367 -8.83 -20.87 -26.82
CA GLN A 367 -7.93 -20.63 -27.97
C GLN A 367 -6.50 -20.95 -27.58
N PHE A 368 -6.06 -20.53 -26.41
CA PHE A 368 -4.73 -20.83 -25.87
C PHE A 368 -4.53 -22.35 -25.73
N GLU A 369 -5.53 -23.08 -25.20
CA GLU A 369 -5.49 -24.54 -25.09
C GLU A 369 -5.24 -25.23 -26.44
N LYS A 370 -5.89 -24.76 -27.51
CA LYS A 370 -5.66 -25.27 -28.87
C LYS A 370 -4.25 -25.00 -29.36
N GLU A 371 -3.70 -23.82 -29.09
CA GLU A 371 -2.37 -23.43 -29.56
C GLU A 371 -1.25 -24.21 -28.82
N ILE A 372 -1.36 -24.40 -27.51
CA ILE A 372 -0.36 -25.15 -26.73
C ILE A 372 -0.27 -26.63 -27.13
N HIS A 373 -1.34 -27.20 -27.67
CA HIS A 373 -1.35 -28.56 -28.20
C HIS A 373 -0.75 -28.68 -29.62
N GLN A 374 -0.56 -27.58 -30.34
CA GLN A 374 -0.12 -27.58 -31.72
C GLN A 374 1.35 -27.18 -31.90
N LYS A 375 1.91 -26.43 -30.97
CA LYS A 375 3.27 -25.89 -31.03
C LYS A 375 3.86 -25.74 -29.64
N GLU A 376 5.17 -25.78 -29.55
CA GLU A 376 5.85 -25.31 -28.33
C GLU A 376 5.62 -23.82 -28.12
N VAL A 377 5.27 -23.44 -26.93
CA VAL A 377 4.96 -22.05 -26.57
C VAL A 377 5.73 -21.64 -25.32
N LYS A 378 6.19 -20.40 -25.28
CA LYS A 378 6.75 -19.79 -24.08
C LYS A 378 5.61 -19.18 -23.28
N ILE A 379 5.49 -19.52 -22.00
CA ILE A 379 4.43 -19.05 -21.09
C ILE A 379 5.08 -18.29 -19.94
N ILE A 380 4.62 -17.07 -19.70
CA ILE A 380 5.08 -16.24 -18.58
C ILE A 380 3.92 -16.06 -17.58
N ASP A 381 4.12 -16.57 -16.39
CA ASP A 381 3.22 -16.37 -15.24
C ASP A 381 3.74 -15.20 -14.41
N ILE A 382 2.98 -14.08 -14.41
CA ILE A 382 3.38 -12.86 -13.70
C ILE A 382 2.73 -12.74 -12.32
N ARG A 383 2.15 -13.82 -11.80
CA ARG A 383 1.62 -13.86 -10.44
C ARG A 383 2.76 -13.79 -9.41
N ARG A 384 2.40 -13.60 -8.15
CA ARG A 384 3.37 -13.72 -7.04
C ARG A 384 3.98 -15.11 -7.03
N GLU A 385 5.22 -15.22 -6.61
CA GLU A 385 5.93 -16.50 -6.52
C GLU A 385 5.17 -17.54 -5.66
N SER A 386 4.54 -17.09 -4.58
CA SER A 386 3.70 -17.95 -3.74
C SER A 386 2.49 -18.51 -4.48
N GLU A 387 1.85 -17.73 -5.37
CA GLU A 387 0.74 -18.21 -6.21
C GLU A 387 1.23 -19.21 -7.26
N TYR A 388 2.39 -18.95 -7.86
CA TYR A 388 3.04 -19.86 -8.82
C TYR A 388 3.43 -21.19 -8.15
N ASN A 389 4.07 -21.13 -6.97
CA ASN A 389 4.49 -22.32 -6.24
C ASN A 389 3.31 -23.13 -5.70
N ALA A 390 2.13 -22.51 -5.50
CA ALA A 390 0.93 -23.24 -5.11
C ALA A 390 0.36 -24.08 -6.26
N GLU A 391 0.25 -23.53 -7.44
CA GLU A 391 -0.17 -24.24 -8.67
C GLU A 391 0.16 -23.36 -9.89
N HIS A 392 0.72 -23.92 -10.93
CA HIS A 392 1.03 -23.22 -12.18
C HIS A 392 0.87 -24.13 -13.42
N ILE A 393 0.86 -23.53 -14.61
CA ILE A 393 0.88 -24.26 -15.87
C ILE A 393 2.26 -24.93 -16.02
N HIS A 394 2.31 -26.21 -16.41
CA HIS A 394 3.58 -26.88 -16.67
C HIS A 394 4.42 -26.06 -17.67
N GLU A 395 5.73 -25.98 -17.40
CA GLU A 395 6.72 -25.26 -18.23
C GLU A 395 6.53 -23.73 -18.29
N ALA A 396 5.60 -23.15 -17.52
CA ALA A 396 5.51 -21.70 -17.38
C ALA A 396 6.69 -21.14 -16.59
N TYR A 397 7.18 -19.98 -17.01
CA TYR A 397 8.23 -19.23 -16.31
C TYR A 397 7.61 -18.26 -15.31
N SER A 398 8.01 -18.35 -14.05
CA SER A 398 7.62 -17.37 -13.03
C SER A 398 8.38 -16.05 -13.22
N LYS A 399 7.66 -14.98 -13.50
CA LYS A 399 8.18 -13.61 -13.68
C LYS A 399 7.22 -12.61 -13.00
N PRO A 400 7.23 -12.53 -11.67
CA PRO A 400 6.24 -11.70 -10.95
C PRO A 400 6.25 -10.24 -11.40
N LEU A 401 5.04 -9.67 -11.58
CA LEU A 401 4.87 -8.28 -12.05
C LEU A 401 5.61 -7.27 -11.18
N ALA A 402 5.63 -7.46 -9.86
CA ALA A 402 6.29 -6.54 -8.93
C ALA A 402 7.78 -6.31 -9.26
N TYR A 403 8.41 -7.25 -9.97
CA TYR A 403 9.81 -7.20 -10.37
C TYR A 403 9.99 -6.99 -11.87
N ILE A 404 8.99 -6.45 -12.58
CA ILE A 404 9.04 -6.28 -14.04
C ILE A 404 10.25 -5.44 -14.49
N ASN A 405 10.65 -4.46 -13.70
CA ASN A 405 11.81 -3.63 -13.99
C ASN A 405 13.14 -4.39 -13.90
N GLU A 406 13.19 -5.53 -13.19
CA GLU A 406 14.37 -6.37 -13.03
C GLU A 406 14.48 -7.43 -14.10
N TRP A 407 13.37 -8.01 -14.57
CA TRP A 407 13.40 -9.14 -15.48
C TRP A 407 13.06 -8.81 -16.94
N LEU A 408 12.46 -7.66 -17.23
CA LEU A 408 12.02 -7.31 -18.58
C LEU A 408 13.17 -7.36 -19.60
N HIS A 409 14.35 -6.88 -19.22
CA HIS A 409 15.54 -6.92 -20.09
C HIS A 409 16.05 -8.33 -20.43
N THR A 410 15.52 -9.37 -19.77
CA THR A 410 15.85 -10.76 -20.04
C THR A 410 14.97 -11.40 -21.12
N ILE A 411 13.99 -10.64 -21.65
CA ILE A 411 13.11 -11.09 -22.73
C ILE A 411 13.60 -10.49 -24.04
N GLU A 412 13.81 -11.34 -25.03
CA GLU A 412 14.13 -10.90 -26.39
C GLU A 412 12.87 -10.29 -27.04
N PRO A 413 12.93 -9.03 -27.55
CA PRO A 413 11.74 -8.35 -28.10
C PRO A 413 11.04 -9.09 -29.24
N GLU A 414 11.79 -9.86 -30.02
CA GLU A 414 11.27 -10.63 -31.17
C GLU A 414 10.70 -12.00 -30.79
N GLU A 415 10.94 -12.46 -29.56
CA GLU A 415 10.43 -13.75 -29.09
C GLU A 415 8.97 -13.64 -28.68
N HIS A 416 8.12 -14.46 -29.31
CA HIS A 416 6.70 -14.51 -28.93
C HIS A 416 6.48 -15.32 -27.64
N PHE A 417 5.67 -14.78 -26.72
CA PHE A 417 5.26 -15.46 -25.51
C PHE A 417 3.79 -15.20 -25.17
N TYR A 418 3.22 -16.14 -24.43
CA TYR A 418 1.91 -15.97 -23.81
C TYR A 418 2.07 -15.53 -22.38
N MET A 419 1.20 -14.63 -21.92
CA MET A 419 1.29 -14.06 -20.58
C MET A 419 -0.06 -14.14 -19.87
N HIS A 420 -0.03 -14.49 -18.61
CA HIS A 420 -1.21 -14.46 -17.74
C HIS A 420 -0.87 -14.05 -16.30
N CYS A 421 -1.92 -13.60 -15.59
CA CYS A 421 -1.87 -13.48 -14.13
C CYS A 421 -2.99 -14.31 -13.49
N GLY A 422 -3.51 -13.91 -12.32
CA GLY A 422 -4.62 -14.60 -11.66
C GLY A 422 -5.98 -14.42 -12.35
N SER A 423 -6.31 -13.18 -12.80
CA SER A 423 -7.66 -12.80 -13.28
C SER A 423 -7.68 -11.82 -14.45
N GLY A 424 -6.54 -11.38 -14.99
CA GLY A 424 -6.42 -10.39 -16.06
C GLY A 424 -5.96 -9.01 -15.61
N TYR A 425 -6.17 -8.60 -14.36
CA TYR A 425 -5.78 -7.27 -13.85
C TYR A 425 -4.28 -7.00 -13.96
N ARG A 426 -3.43 -7.85 -13.38
CA ARG A 426 -1.96 -7.70 -13.41
C ARG A 426 -1.36 -7.92 -14.80
N SER A 427 -1.95 -8.81 -15.62
CA SER A 427 -1.44 -9.06 -16.96
C SER A 427 -1.69 -7.90 -17.92
N THR A 428 -2.78 -7.17 -17.76
CA THR A 428 -3.01 -5.94 -18.53
C THR A 428 -2.03 -4.83 -18.13
N MET A 429 -1.73 -4.66 -16.83
CA MET A 429 -0.66 -3.75 -16.38
C MET A 429 0.68 -4.12 -17.02
N ALA A 430 1.06 -5.39 -16.97
CA ALA A 430 2.30 -5.86 -17.63
C ALA A 430 2.27 -5.60 -19.13
N ALA A 431 1.16 -5.88 -19.81
CA ALA A 431 0.99 -5.64 -21.24
C ALA A 431 1.20 -4.16 -21.59
N SER A 432 0.63 -3.24 -20.81
CA SER A 432 0.80 -1.80 -21.01
C SER A 432 2.26 -1.37 -20.88
N ILE A 433 2.96 -1.86 -19.84
CA ILE A 433 4.39 -1.57 -19.62
C ILE A 433 5.26 -2.16 -20.74
N LEU A 434 4.97 -3.39 -21.17
CA LEU A 434 5.65 -4.04 -22.29
C LEU A 434 5.51 -3.20 -23.55
N GLN A 435 4.28 -2.84 -23.94
CA GLN A 435 4.00 -2.04 -25.13
C GLN A 435 4.63 -0.65 -25.06
N ALA A 436 4.55 0.02 -23.91
CA ALA A 436 5.18 1.33 -23.70
C ALA A 436 6.72 1.27 -23.85
N ARG A 437 7.35 0.10 -23.61
CA ARG A 437 8.79 -0.12 -23.75
C ARG A 437 9.18 -0.82 -25.06
N GLY A 438 8.25 -0.92 -26.01
CA GLY A 438 8.54 -1.42 -27.36
C GLY A 438 8.43 -2.95 -27.53
N TYR A 439 8.05 -3.70 -26.49
CA TYR A 439 7.79 -5.14 -26.61
C TYR A 439 6.38 -5.35 -27.16
N ARG A 440 6.27 -5.88 -28.37
CA ARG A 440 4.99 -6.03 -29.05
C ARG A 440 4.62 -7.49 -29.35
N ASN A 441 5.59 -8.41 -29.24
CA ASN A 441 5.41 -9.81 -29.64
C ASN A 441 4.97 -10.69 -28.47
N PHE A 442 3.79 -10.40 -27.91
CA PHE A 442 3.18 -11.21 -26.85
C PHE A 442 1.67 -11.31 -27.02
N THR A 443 1.06 -12.28 -26.34
CA THR A 443 -0.38 -12.47 -26.27
C THR A 443 -0.82 -12.63 -24.83
N GLU A 444 -1.78 -11.83 -24.37
CA GLU A 444 -2.40 -11.96 -23.04
C GLU A 444 -3.50 -13.02 -23.06
N ILE A 445 -3.58 -13.85 -22.02
CA ILE A 445 -4.65 -14.84 -21.87
C ILE A 445 -5.75 -14.24 -20.98
N GLU A 446 -6.95 -14.07 -21.56
CA GLU A 446 -8.11 -13.50 -20.87
C GLU A 446 -8.50 -14.29 -19.61
N GLY A 447 -8.89 -13.58 -18.56
CA GLY A 447 -9.31 -14.18 -17.28
C GLY A 447 -8.20 -14.86 -16.50
N GLY A 448 -6.97 -14.89 -17.02
CA GLY A 448 -5.76 -15.37 -16.37
C GLY A 448 -5.86 -16.83 -15.87
N PHE A 449 -5.06 -17.17 -14.86
CA PHE A 449 -4.99 -18.53 -14.31
C PHE A 449 -6.35 -19.07 -13.83
N ARG A 450 -7.20 -18.20 -13.32
CA ARG A 450 -8.55 -18.58 -12.89
C ARG A 450 -9.37 -19.17 -14.04
N ALA A 451 -9.31 -18.56 -15.21
CA ALA A 451 -10.01 -19.07 -16.40
C ALA A 451 -9.28 -20.28 -17.01
N ILE A 452 -7.94 -20.23 -17.07
CA ILE A 452 -7.10 -21.35 -17.54
C ILE A 452 -7.33 -22.61 -16.70
N SER A 453 -7.55 -22.48 -15.39
CA SER A 453 -7.77 -23.63 -14.50
C SER A 453 -9.04 -24.43 -14.83
N LEU A 454 -9.95 -23.88 -15.61
CA LEU A 454 -11.16 -24.55 -16.10
C LEU A 454 -10.96 -25.34 -17.40
N THR A 455 -9.77 -25.23 -18.03
CA THR A 455 -9.38 -25.97 -19.25
C THR A 455 -8.65 -27.26 -18.91
N SER A 456 -8.33 -28.06 -19.92
CA SER A 456 -7.54 -29.29 -19.78
C SER A 456 -6.02 -29.06 -19.81
N ILE A 457 -5.56 -27.81 -19.87
CA ILE A 457 -4.12 -27.46 -19.87
C ILE A 457 -3.43 -28.07 -18.64
N PRO A 458 -2.32 -28.82 -18.84
CA PRO A 458 -1.59 -29.45 -17.74
C PRO A 458 -1.07 -28.43 -16.73
N LYS A 459 -1.31 -28.72 -15.45
CA LYS A 459 -0.88 -27.89 -14.32
C LYS A 459 -0.11 -28.73 -13.31
N SER A 460 0.74 -28.10 -12.53
CA SER A 460 1.41 -28.73 -11.40
C SER A 460 0.38 -29.18 -10.34
N ASP A 461 0.77 -30.12 -9.50
CA ASP A 461 -0.03 -30.50 -8.34
C ASP A 461 -0.23 -29.29 -7.41
N PHE A 462 -1.46 -29.13 -6.90
CA PHE A 462 -1.73 -28.05 -5.95
C PHE A 462 -1.00 -28.30 -4.62
N VAL A 463 -0.19 -27.34 -4.19
CA VAL A 463 0.49 -27.33 -2.89
C VAL A 463 -0.11 -26.23 -2.02
N CYS A 464 -0.71 -26.61 -0.88
CA CYS A 464 -1.24 -25.64 0.06
C CYS A 464 -0.12 -24.73 0.59
N GLN A 465 -0.31 -23.42 0.53
CA GLN A 465 0.70 -22.42 0.91
C GLN A 465 1.24 -22.61 2.35
N THR A 466 0.41 -23.08 3.27
CA THR A 466 0.84 -23.45 4.63
C THR A 466 1.87 -24.60 4.70
N LYS A 467 2.11 -25.31 3.60
CA LYS A 467 3.14 -26.36 3.49
C LYS A 467 4.43 -25.88 2.82
N ILE A 468 4.40 -24.74 2.10
CA ILE A 468 5.58 -24.17 1.42
C ILE A 468 6.45 -23.40 2.43
N LEU A 469 5.89 -23.00 3.55
CA LEU A 469 6.56 -22.26 4.65
C LEU A 469 7.11 -23.17 5.77
N LYS A 470 7.32 -24.47 5.48
CA LYS A 470 7.94 -25.43 6.44
C LYS A 470 9.32 -25.86 5.97
#